data_5aa1c02c2b8d362aa1ebecb5e475be80
#
_entry.id   5aa1c02c2b8d362aa1ebecb5e475be80
#
_cell.length_a   1.000
_cell.length_b   1.000
_cell.length_c   1.000
_cell.angle_alpha   90.00
_cell.angle_beta   90.00
_cell.angle_gamma   90.00
#
_symmetry.space_group_name_H-M   'P 1'
#
loop_
_entity.id
_entity.type
_entity.pdbx_description
1 polymer ?
#
loop_
_entity_poly.entity_id
_entity_poly.type
_entity_poly.pdbx_seq_one_letter_code
_entity_poly.pdbx_strand_id
1 'polypeptide(L)'
;MKKKILFTLVMTVSLLCVGVQAQEFRYGLSGGYNDNSTKESISRSGFHAGLKGEYAFREAAKGLYADMGLMISSYGWKSVPYYVMNERTYEYESTPYYLHLPIHLGYKLKVGRNVSLFLDAGPYFNVGLFGQMKQIASLPGEPDIVTVSSHNMFKEGVMPRFDWGVGFRAGVEIARHVQIAIGYDWGMTKTYQHNPDTKFRTFVASLTYYF
;
A
#
# COMPACT_ATOMS: atom_id res chain seq x y z
N MET A 1 -1.77 -34.11 -11.01
CA MET A 1 -2.45 -33.58 -9.82
C MET A 1 -2.62 -32.08 -9.86
N LYS A 2 -1.60 -31.26 -10.08
CA LYS A 2 -1.67 -29.78 -10.06
C LYS A 2 -2.70 -29.18 -11.02
N LYS A 3 -2.86 -29.70 -12.24
CA LYS A 3 -3.85 -29.20 -13.23
C LYS A 3 -5.31 -29.47 -12.80
N LYS A 4 -5.58 -30.60 -12.11
CA LYS A 4 -6.91 -30.92 -11.61
C LYS A 4 -7.31 -30.00 -10.44
N ILE A 5 -6.36 -29.68 -9.53
CA ILE A 5 -6.58 -28.77 -8.41
C ILE A 5 -6.88 -27.35 -8.93
N LEU A 6 -6.11 -26.88 -9.92
CA LEU A 6 -6.35 -25.58 -10.55
C LEU A 6 -7.71 -25.52 -11.24
N PHE A 7 -8.10 -26.57 -11.97
CA PHE A 7 -9.40 -26.65 -12.63
C PHE A 7 -10.56 -26.69 -11.64
N THR A 8 -10.43 -27.45 -10.54
CA THR A 8 -11.41 -27.47 -9.45
C THR A 8 -11.53 -26.12 -8.77
N LEU A 9 -10.41 -25.45 -8.51
CA LEU A 9 -10.40 -24.11 -7.91
C LEU A 9 -11.10 -23.08 -8.83
N VAL A 10 -10.81 -23.10 -10.12
CA VAL A 10 -11.45 -22.22 -11.13
C VAL A 10 -12.94 -22.53 -11.24
N MET A 11 -13.34 -23.81 -11.24
CA MET A 11 -14.77 -24.19 -11.27
C MET A 11 -15.50 -23.80 -9.98
N THR A 12 -14.86 -23.93 -8.82
CA THR A 12 -15.47 -23.53 -7.54
C THR A 12 -15.66 -22.02 -7.49
N VAL A 13 -14.69 -21.24 -7.97
CA VAL A 13 -14.78 -19.77 -8.07
C VAL A 13 -15.87 -19.36 -9.07
N SER A 14 -16.00 -20.06 -10.22
CA SER A 14 -17.06 -19.76 -11.20
C SER A 14 -18.46 -20.14 -10.69
N LEU A 15 -18.61 -21.20 -9.90
CA LEU A 15 -19.89 -21.58 -9.30
C LEU A 15 -20.36 -20.62 -8.20
N LEU A 16 -19.44 -19.94 -7.54
CA LEU A 16 -19.78 -18.87 -6.59
C LEU A 16 -20.33 -17.60 -7.29
N CYS A 17 -20.11 -17.47 -8.59
CA CYS A 17 -20.62 -16.35 -9.40
C CYS A 17 -22.04 -16.58 -9.96
N VAL A 18 -22.60 -17.78 -9.83
CA VAL A 18 -23.94 -18.11 -10.39
C VAL A 18 -24.97 -18.13 -9.28
N GLY A 19 -25.54 -16.98 -9.01
CA GLY A 19 -26.81 -16.95 -8.30
C GLY A 19 -26.97 -15.98 -7.14
N VAL A 20 -26.83 -14.67 -7.38
CA VAL A 20 -27.54 -13.67 -6.55
C VAL A 20 -27.86 -12.44 -7.41
N GLN A 21 -29.09 -12.14 -7.62
CA GLN A 21 -29.62 -11.02 -8.41
C GLN A 21 -29.47 -9.63 -7.76
N ALA A 22 -28.58 -9.46 -6.79
CA ALA A 22 -28.34 -8.19 -6.10
C ALA A 22 -26.85 -7.88 -5.89
N GLN A 23 -25.97 -8.57 -6.61
CA GLN A 23 -24.52 -8.33 -6.52
C GLN A 23 -24.12 -7.23 -7.49
N GLU A 24 -23.39 -6.25 -7.02
CA GLU A 24 -22.94 -5.14 -7.83
C GLU A 24 -21.41 -5.11 -7.83
N PHE A 25 -20.81 -5.25 -9.02
CA PHE A 25 -19.39 -5.05 -9.23
C PHE A 25 -19.16 -3.69 -9.87
N ARG A 26 -18.25 -2.92 -9.33
CA ARG A 26 -17.83 -1.64 -9.89
C ARG A 26 -16.32 -1.52 -9.85
N TYR A 27 -15.78 -0.75 -10.76
CA TYR A 27 -14.36 -0.48 -10.86
C TYR A 27 -14.13 1.04 -10.88
N GLY A 28 -12.93 1.44 -10.53
CA GLY A 28 -12.58 2.85 -10.43
C GLY A 28 -11.09 3.10 -10.45
N LEU A 29 -10.75 4.37 -10.43
CA LEU A 29 -9.40 4.88 -10.29
C LEU A 29 -9.21 5.36 -8.85
N SER A 30 -8.09 4.96 -8.26
CA SER A 30 -7.71 5.38 -6.91
C SER A 30 -6.34 6.01 -6.92
N GLY A 31 -6.17 7.06 -6.13
CA GLY A 31 -4.88 7.69 -5.91
C GLY A 31 -4.85 8.37 -4.56
N GLY A 32 -3.65 8.62 -4.06
CA GLY A 32 -3.54 9.24 -2.75
C GLY A 32 -2.12 9.39 -2.25
N TYR A 33 -2.05 9.78 -1.01
CA TYR A 33 -0.85 10.07 -0.25
C TYR A 33 -0.52 8.94 0.71
N ASN A 34 0.76 8.62 0.83
CA ASN A 34 1.31 7.70 1.82
C ASN A 34 2.31 8.45 2.70
N ASP A 35 2.26 8.23 3.99
CA ASP A 35 3.34 8.60 4.90
C ASP A 35 3.93 7.33 5.51
N ASN A 36 5.17 7.04 5.14
CA ASN A 36 5.82 5.78 5.46
C ASN A 36 6.91 6.00 6.49
N SER A 37 6.93 5.13 7.48
CA SER A 37 7.98 5.08 8.49
C SER A 37 8.39 3.64 8.80
N THR A 38 9.55 3.50 9.40
CA THR A 38 9.99 2.28 10.09
C THR A 38 10.31 2.65 11.53
N LYS A 39 10.50 1.68 12.41
CA LYS A 39 10.73 1.92 13.85
C LYS A 39 11.93 2.84 14.13
N GLU A 40 12.90 2.92 13.23
CA GLU A 40 14.16 3.67 13.40
C GLU A 40 14.41 4.66 12.25
N SER A 41 13.35 5.12 11.57
CA SER A 41 13.47 6.05 10.46
C SER A 41 12.56 7.25 10.61
N ILE A 42 12.93 8.34 9.98
CA ILE A 42 12.08 9.51 9.80
C ILE A 42 11.06 9.16 8.72
N SER A 43 9.79 9.50 8.96
CA SER A 43 8.74 9.28 7.98
C SER A 43 9.01 10.06 6.70
N ARG A 44 8.60 9.49 5.58
CA ARG A 44 8.69 10.13 4.28
C ARG A 44 7.41 9.98 3.50
N SER A 45 7.03 11.08 2.90
CA SER A 45 5.90 11.16 1.99
C SER A 45 6.10 10.34 0.73
N GLY A 46 5.06 9.64 0.33
CA GLY A 46 4.95 8.91 -0.91
C GLY A 46 3.55 9.06 -1.51
N PHE A 47 3.28 8.31 -2.55
CA PHE A 47 1.98 8.30 -3.21
C PHE A 47 1.60 6.88 -3.61
N HIS A 48 0.34 6.69 -3.90
CA HIS A 48 -0.16 5.52 -4.62
C HIS A 48 -1.14 5.95 -5.71
N ALA A 49 -1.19 5.19 -6.79
CA ALA A 49 -2.15 5.39 -7.87
C ALA A 49 -2.40 4.08 -8.61
N GLY A 50 -3.64 3.81 -9.01
CA GLY A 50 -3.99 2.60 -9.74
C GLY A 50 -5.47 2.34 -9.88
N LEU A 51 -5.80 1.08 -10.11
CA LEU A 51 -7.15 0.59 -10.29
C LEU A 51 -7.68 0.02 -8.98
N LYS A 52 -8.94 0.21 -8.72
CA LYS A 52 -9.68 -0.40 -7.61
C LYS A 52 -10.95 -1.06 -8.13
N GLY A 53 -11.24 -2.28 -7.68
CA GLY A 53 -12.47 -3.00 -7.92
C GLY A 53 -13.19 -3.26 -6.60
N GLU A 54 -14.50 -3.10 -6.58
CA GLU A 54 -15.33 -3.35 -5.41
C GLU A 54 -16.48 -4.28 -5.80
N TYR A 55 -16.71 -5.26 -4.99
CA TYR A 55 -17.80 -6.20 -5.09
C TYR A 55 -18.72 -6.08 -3.88
N ALA A 56 -19.90 -5.54 -4.08
CA ALA A 56 -20.93 -5.43 -3.06
C ALA A 56 -21.77 -6.71 -3.03
N PHE A 57 -21.91 -7.32 -1.86
CA PHE A 57 -22.68 -8.56 -1.70
C PHE A 57 -24.20 -8.35 -1.80
N ARG A 58 -24.67 -7.12 -1.65
CA ARG A 58 -26.08 -6.71 -1.80
C ARG A 58 -26.20 -5.43 -2.59
N GLU A 59 -26.01 -4.29 -1.95
CA GLU A 59 -26.15 -2.96 -2.54
C GLU A 59 -24.80 -2.23 -2.46
N ALA A 60 -24.37 -1.53 -3.51
CA ALA A 60 -23.11 -0.80 -3.50
C ALA A 60 -23.00 0.28 -2.40
N ALA A 61 -24.13 0.84 -1.98
CA ALA A 61 -24.15 1.90 -0.96
C ALA A 61 -24.29 1.41 0.48
N LYS A 62 -24.55 0.09 0.70
CA LYS A 62 -24.91 -0.44 2.02
C LYS A 62 -24.59 -1.92 2.15
N GLY A 63 -24.02 -2.32 3.28
CA GLY A 63 -23.79 -3.70 3.63
C GLY A 63 -22.36 -4.15 3.41
N LEU A 64 -22.17 -5.46 3.42
CA LEU A 64 -20.85 -6.08 3.24
C LEU A 64 -20.38 -5.90 1.80
N TYR A 65 -19.09 -5.64 1.65
CA TYR A 65 -18.39 -5.58 0.37
C TYR A 65 -16.98 -6.14 0.50
N ALA A 66 -16.43 -6.57 -0.62
CA ALA A 66 -15.01 -6.87 -0.75
C ALA A 66 -14.41 -5.91 -1.78
N ASP A 67 -13.21 -5.43 -1.53
CA ASP A 67 -12.48 -4.65 -2.51
C ASP A 67 -11.08 -5.20 -2.75
N MET A 68 -10.56 -4.93 -3.93
CA MET A 68 -9.17 -5.17 -4.30
C MET A 68 -8.64 -4.02 -5.12
N GLY A 69 -7.36 -3.74 -4.97
CA GLY A 69 -6.65 -2.74 -5.75
C GLY A 69 -5.45 -3.31 -6.48
N LEU A 70 -5.06 -2.67 -7.57
CA LEU A 70 -3.78 -2.87 -8.21
C LEU A 70 -3.15 -1.50 -8.44
N MET A 71 -2.17 -1.15 -7.62
CA MET A 71 -1.63 0.21 -7.53
C MET A 71 -0.11 0.21 -7.62
N ILE A 72 0.44 1.26 -8.19
CA ILE A 72 1.85 1.60 -8.00
C ILE A 72 1.93 2.48 -6.75
N SER A 73 2.78 2.09 -5.81
CA SER A 73 2.93 2.77 -4.53
C SER A 73 4.39 3.04 -4.21
N SER A 74 4.68 4.24 -3.73
CA SER A 74 6.01 4.65 -3.29
C SER A 74 6.07 4.60 -1.77
N TYR A 75 7.09 3.91 -1.22
CA TYR A 75 7.33 3.72 0.21
C TYR A 75 8.69 4.32 0.59
N GLY A 76 8.79 5.65 0.57
CA GLY A 76 10.02 6.33 0.97
C GLY A 76 10.28 6.25 2.47
N TRP A 77 11.54 6.28 2.85
CA TRP A 77 11.98 6.46 4.24
C TRP A 77 13.35 7.14 4.25
N LYS A 78 13.71 7.70 5.40
CA LYS A 78 14.95 8.44 5.63
C LYS A 78 15.57 7.97 6.94
N SER A 79 16.89 7.65 6.97
CA SER A 79 17.55 7.26 8.20
C SER A 79 17.66 8.47 9.14
N VAL A 80 17.76 8.20 10.43
CA VAL A 80 18.23 9.22 11.36
C VAL A 80 19.68 9.54 11.02
N PRO A 81 20.08 10.82 10.93
CA PRO A 81 21.45 11.20 10.69
C PRO A 81 22.37 10.64 11.78
N TYR A 82 23.50 10.09 11.40
CA TYR A 82 24.51 9.62 12.34
C TYR A 82 25.87 10.31 12.12
N TYR A 83 26.53 10.62 13.21
CA TYR A 83 27.80 11.31 13.20
C TYR A 83 28.96 10.31 13.06
N VAL A 84 29.92 10.64 12.21
CA VAL A 84 31.20 9.93 12.09
C VAL A 84 32.32 10.92 12.38
N MET A 85 33.50 10.44 12.73
CA MET A 85 34.68 11.29 12.99
C MET A 85 34.83 12.44 11.99
N ASN A 86 35.26 13.61 12.46
CA ASN A 86 35.44 14.87 11.70
C ASN A 86 34.14 15.63 11.35
N GLU A 87 33.16 15.65 12.24
CA GLU A 87 31.91 16.45 12.11
C GLU A 87 31.06 16.09 10.88
N ARG A 88 31.35 15.00 10.18
CA ARG A 88 30.54 14.52 9.05
C ARG A 88 29.29 13.81 9.55
N THR A 89 28.17 14.24 9.00
CA THR A 89 26.87 13.58 9.21
C THR A 89 26.53 12.75 7.97
N TYR A 90 26.13 11.51 8.17
CA TYR A 90 25.63 10.64 7.09
C TYR A 90 24.17 10.35 7.28
N GLU A 91 23.46 10.37 6.17
CA GLU A 91 22.06 10.07 6.10
C GLU A 91 21.77 9.20 4.88
N TYR A 92 20.86 8.21 5.02
CA TYR A 92 20.39 7.39 3.91
C TYR A 92 18.97 7.75 3.56
N GLU A 93 18.72 7.94 2.29
CA GLU A 93 17.42 8.22 1.70
C GLU A 93 17.05 7.12 0.73
N SER A 94 15.89 6.52 0.91
CA SER A 94 15.40 5.41 0.10
C SER A 94 14.04 5.76 -0.53
N THR A 95 13.85 5.36 -1.78
CA THR A 95 12.59 5.55 -2.49
C THR A 95 12.25 4.29 -3.28
N PRO A 96 11.77 3.23 -2.62
CA PRO A 96 11.28 2.02 -3.28
C PRO A 96 9.88 2.24 -3.86
N TYR A 97 9.64 1.64 -5.03
CA TYR A 97 8.35 1.55 -5.69
C TYR A 97 7.88 0.11 -5.72
N TYR A 98 6.61 -0.08 -5.35
CA TYR A 98 5.96 -1.38 -5.28
C TYR A 98 4.73 -1.44 -6.16
N LEU A 99 4.48 -2.61 -6.70
CA LEU A 99 3.15 -3.01 -7.10
C LEU A 99 2.41 -3.42 -5.83
N HIS A 100 1.39 -2.66 -5.44
CA HIS A 100 0.63 -2.81 -4.21
C HIS A 100 -0.74 -3.41 -4.52
N LEU A 101 -1.05 -4.53 -3.89
CA LEU A 101 -2.31 -5.28 -4.04
C LEU A 101 -3.00 -5.40 -2.68
N PRO A 102 -3.86 -4.45 -2.28
CA PRO A 102 -4.74 -4.58 -1.11
C PRO A 102 -5.95 -5.46 -1.47
N ILE A 103 -6.38 -6.27 -0.51
CA ILE A 103 -7.58 -7.10 -0.61
C ILE A 103 -8.32 -6.96 0.73
N HIS A 104 -9.39 -6.20 0.75
CA HIS A 104 -10.09 -5.88 1.98
C HIS A 104 -11.53 -6.38 1.97
N LEU A 105 -12.04 -6.66 3.14
CA LEU A 105 -13.46 -6.90 3.41
C LEU A 105 -13.98 -5.76 4.28
N GLY A 106 -15.09 -5.21 3.91
CA GLY A 106 -15.63 -4.04 4.57
C GLY A 106 -17.14 -4.03 4.71
N TYR A 107 -17.58 -3.02 5.43
CA TYR A 107 -19.00 -2.75 5.63
C TYR A 107 -19.31 -1.27 5.37
N LYS A 108 -20.40 -1.02 4.63
CA LYS A 108 -20.93 0.31 4.37
C LYS A 108 -22.20 0.55 5.15
N LEU A 109 -22.25 1.71 5.78
CA LEU A 109 -23.42 2.22 6.48
C LEU A 109 -23.96 3.45 5.74
N LYS A 110 -25.15 3.33 5.15
CA LYS A 110 -25.82 4.46 4.51
C LYS A 110 -26.33 5.42 5.58
N VAL A 111 -25.79 6.64 5.62
CA VAL A 111 -26.12 7.66 6.61
C VAL A 111 -26.96 8.80 6.02
N GLY A 112 -27.07 8.89 4.70
CA GLY A 112 -27.83 9.91 4.00
C GLY A 112 -28.32 9.44 2.65
N ARG A 113 -28.97 10.32 1.90
CA ARG A 113 -29.53 10.01 0.57
C ARG A 113 -28.42 9.58 -0.41
N ASN A 114 -27.29 10.28 -0.36
CA ASN A 114 -26.14 10.09 -1.25
C ASN A 114 -24.82 9.88 -0.50
N VAL A 115 -24.86 9.56 0.79
CA VAL A 115 -23.66 9.44 1.64
C VAL A 115 -23.70 8.13 2.39
N SER A 116 -22.59 7.40 2.32
CA SER A 116 -22.34 6.21 3.13
C SER A 116 -20.99 6.35 3.84
N LEU A 117 -20.93 5.89 5.08
CA LEU A 117 -19.67 5.67 5.79
C LEU A 117 -19.23 4.25 5.50
N PHE A 118 -17.94 4.02 5.45
CA PHE A 118 -17.40 2.67 5.30
C PHE A 118 -16.18 2.43 6.19
N LEU A 119 -16.01 1.17 6.50
CA LEU A 119 -14.84 0.64 7.18
C LEU A 119 -14.47 -0.67 6.50
N ASP A 120 -13.21 -0.84 6.19
CA ASP A 120 -12.67 -2.09 5.68
C ASP A 120 -11.31 -2.44 6.27
N ALA A 121 -10.98 -3.72 6.24
CA ALA A 121 -9.69 -4.22 6.65
C ALA A 121 -9.35 -5.51 5.88
N GLY A 122 -8.07 -5.78 5.73
CA GLY A 122 -7.61 -7.00 5.09
C GLY A 122 -6.11 -7.02 4.83
N PRO A 123 -5.62 -8.10 4.22
CA PRO A 123 -4.24 -8.21 3.83
C PRO A 123 -3.91 -7.30 2.64
N TYR A 124 -2.64 -6.94 2.54
CA TYR A 124 -2.05 -6.40 1.33
C TYR A 124 -0.77 -7.15 0.98
N PHE A 125 -0.43 -7.13 -0.31
CA PHE A 125 0.78 -7.72 -0.85
C PHE A 125 1.51 -6.69 -1.70
N ASN A 126 2.83 -6.60 -1.51
CA ASN A 126 3.70 -5.69 -2.23
C ASN A 126 4.75 -6.48 -3.00
N VAL A 127 4.96 -6.13 -4.26
CA VAL A 127 6.05 -6.64 -5.08
C VAL A 127 6.95 -5.47 -5.49
N GLY A 128 8.20 -5.46 -5.01
CA GLY A 128 9.18 -4.44 -5.32
C GLY A 128 9.53 -4.41 -6.80
N LEU A 129 9.33 -3.26 -7.45
CA LEU A 129 9.59 -3.03 -8.86
C LEU A 129 11.00 -2.50 -9.06
N PHE A 130 11.25 -1.32 -8.53
CA PHE A 130 12.51 -0.60 -8.59
C PHE A 130 12.61 0.38 -7.41
N GLY A 131 13.80 0.90 -7.17
CA GLY A 131 14.01 1.90 -6.13
C GLY A 131 15.48 2.16 -5.91
N GLN A 132 15.81 3.39 -5.57
CA GLN A 132 17.17 3.83 -5.35
C GLN A 132 17.41 4.12 -3.86
N MET A 133 18.64 3.90 -3.42
CA MET A 133 19.14 4.36 -2.13
C MET A 133 20.26 5.36 -2.36
N LYS A 134 20.17 6.51 -1.71
CA LYS A 134 21.17 7.57 -1.74
C LYS A 134 21.76 7.72 -0.35
N GLN A 135 23.06 7.97 -0.31
CA GLN A 135 23.76 8.40 0.88
C GLN A 135 24.06 9.88 0.74
N ILE A 136 23.69 10.64 1.74
CA ILE A 136 23.95 12.08 1.83
C ILE A 136 24.99 12.28 2.92
N ALA A 137 26.13 12.87 2.57
CA ALA A 137 27.18 13.23 3.51
C ALA A 137 27.22 14.76 3.62
N SER A 138 26.95 15.27 4.82
CA SER A 138 26.92 16.71 5.11
C SER A 138 28.08 17.10 6.02
N LEU A 139 28.72 18.24 5.70
CA LEU A 139 29.72 18.91 6.54
C LEU A 139 29.25 20.33 6.83
N PRO A 140 29.40 20.84 8.06
CA PRO A 140 29.08 22.24 8.34
C PRO A 140 29.87 23.20 7.44
N GLY A 141 29.13 24.04 6.70
CA GLY A 141 29.71 25.04 5.80
C GLY A 141 30.10 24.55 4.40
N GLU A 142 29.89 23.28 4.07
CA GLU A 142 30.12 22.72 2.74
C GLU A 142 28.81 22.21 2.11
N PRO A 143 28.71 22.17 0.76
CA PRO A 143 27.56 21.58 0.10
C PRO A 143 27.51 20.06 0.36
N ASP A 144 26.28 19.51 0.47
CA ASP A 144 26.04 18.10 0.65
C ASP A 144 26.60 17.25 -0.49
N ILE A 145 27.30 16.19 -0.17
CA ILE A 145 27.78 15.20 -1.13
C ILE A 145 26.74 14.08 -1.20
N VAL A 146 26.05 13.95 -2.34
CA VAL A 146 25.06 12.91 -2.58
C VAL A 146 25.66 11.79 -3.43
N THR A 147 25.71 10.58 -2.87
CA THR A 147 26.19 9.38 -3.56
C THR A 147 25.07 8.38 -3.69
N VAL A 148 24.85 7.82 -4.89
CA VAL A 148 23.91 6.72 -5.08
C VAL A 148 24.54 5.44 -4.57
N SER A 149 24.08 4.93 -3.43
CA SER A 149 24.60 3.72 -2.80
C SER A 149 23.96 2.43 -3.34
N SER A 150 22.77 2.51 -3.93
CA SER A 150 22.13 1.42 -4.67
C SER A 150 21.28 1.96 -5.80
N HIS A 151 21.42 1.39 -7.00
CA HIS A 151 20.64 1.76 -8.17
C HIS A 151 19.33 0.96 -8.25
N ASN A 152 19.30 -0.26 -7.69
CA ASN A 152 18.09 -1.06 -7.56
C ASN A 152 18.17 -1.95 -6.32
N MET A 153 17.62 -1.47 -5.22
CA MET A 153 17.67 -2.12 -3.91
C MET A 153 17.13 -3.56 -3.89
N PHE A 154 16.19 -3.88 -4.79
CA PHE A 154 15.61 -5.21 -4.87
C PHE A 154 16.50 -6.20 -5.64
N LYS A 155 17.20 -5.73 -6.67
CA LYS A 155 18.16 -6.57 -7.44
C LYS A 155 19.45 -6.80 -6.67
N GLU A 156 19.87 -5.80 -5.91
CA GLU A 156 21.12 -5.80 -5.15
C GLU A 156 20.95 -6.44 -3.76
N GLY A 157 19.73 -6.94 -3.43
CA GLY A 157 19.49 -7.66 -2.18
C GLY A 157 19.47 -6.78 -0.93
N VAL A 158 19.39 -5.46 -1.09
CA VAL A 158 19.30 -4.51 0.04
C VAL A 158 17.95 -4.65 0.75
N MET A 159 16.89 -4.82 -0.02
CA MET A 159 15.52 -5.01 0.47
C MET A 159 14.88 -6.26 -0.11
N PRO A 160 13.99 -6.95 0.63
CA PRO A 160 13.20 -8.05 0.07
C PRO A 160 12.26 -7.51 -0.99
N ARG A 161 12.13 -8.26 -2.09
CA ARG A 161 11.22 -7.89 -3.19
C ARG A 161 9.75 -8.06 -2.83
N PHE A 162 9.45 -9.01 -1.95
CA PHE A 162 8.09 -9.29 -1.50
C PHE A 162 7.88 -8.78 -0.08
N ASP A 163 6.80 -8.02 0.11
CA ASP A 163 6.33 -7.57 1.41
C ASP A 163 4.82 -7.83 1.51
N TRP A 164 4.35 -8.08 2.70
CA TRP A 164 2.93 -8.23 2.98
C TRP A 164 2.61 -7.68 4.36
N GLY A 165 1.34 -7.39 4.57
CA GLY A 165 0.86 -6.89 5.83
C GLY A 165 -0.65 -6.87 5.90
N VAL A 166 -1.16 -6.17 6.90
CA VAL A 166 -2.59 -5.95 7.12
C VAL A 166 -2.84 -4.45 7.14
N GLY A 167 -3.93 -4.05 6.49
CA GLY A 167 -4.36 -2.66 6.45
C GLY A 167 -5.80 -2.51 6.91
N PHE A 168 -6.15 -1.31 7.33
CA PHE A 168 -7.54 -0.90 7.50
C PHE A 168 -7.76 0.46 6.87
N ARG A 169 -9.00 0.72 6.45
CA ARG A 169 -9.46 1.99 5.90
C ARG A 169 -10.79 2.37 6.53
N ALA A 170 -10.98 3.66 6.73
CA ALA A 170 -12.25 4.25 7.10
C ALA A 170 -12.49 5.46 6.22
N GLY A 171 -13.73 5.68 5.82
CA GLY A 171 -13.99 6.79 4.91
C GLY A 171 -15.45 7.06 4.65
N VAL A 172 -15.65 7.95 3.70
CA VAL A 172 -16.95 8.42 3.24
C VAL A 172 -17.09 8.14 1.74
N GLU A 173 -18.22 7.60 1.34
CA GLU A 173 -18.61 7.47 -0.06
C GLU A 173 -19.73 8.45 -0.36
N ILE A 174 -19.57 9.21 -1.43
CA ILE A 174 -20.48 10.24 -1.90
C ILE A 174 -21.05 9.84 -3.26
N ALA A 175 -22.37 9.91 -3.39
CA ALA A 175 -23.10 9.64 -4.62
C ALA A 175 -22.77 8.30 -5.29
N ARG A 176 -22.24 7.31 -4.54
CA ARG A 176 -21.79 5.99 -5.01
C ARG A 176 -20.58 6.01 -5.95
N HIS A 177 -20.01 7.18 -6.24
CA HIS A 177 -18.90 7.34 -7.18
C HIS A 177 -17.61 7.76 -6.49
N VAL A 178 -17.66 8.61 -5.49
CA VAL A 178 -16.47 9.18 -4.87
C VAL A 178 -16.27 8.61 -3.48
N GLN A 179 -15.13 7.97 -3.24
CA GLN A 179 -14.71 7.57 -1.89
C GLN A 179 -13.50 8.40 -1.44
N ILE A 180 -13.58 8.92 -0.23
CA ILE A 180 -12.48 9.56 0.48
C ILE A 180 -12.18 8.68 1.69
N ALA A 181 -10.96 8.22 1.83
CA ALA A 181 -10.55 7.31 2.89
C ALA A 181 -9.25 7.73 3.53
N ILE A 182 -9.13 7.41 4.81
CA ILE A 182 -7.88 7.38 5.56
C ILE A 182 -7.68 5.98 6.11
N GLY A 183 -6.45 5.60 6.34
CA GLY A 183 -6.16 4.28 6.88
C GLY A 183 -4.71 4.10 7.29
N TYR A 184 -4.42 2.89 7.69
CA TYR A 184 -3.11 2.53 8.19
C TYR A 184 -2.75 1.10 7.80
N ASP A 185 -1.51 0.91 7.35
CA ASP A 185 -0.96 -0.38 6.96
C ASP A 185 0.16 -0.81 7.91
N TRP A 186 0.05 -2.01 8.43
CA TRP A 186 1.06 -2.67 9.25
C TRP A 186 1.79 -3.73 8.42
N GLY A 187 3.04 -3.43 8.03
CA GLY A 187 3.93 -4.40 7.40
C GLY A 187 4.30 -5.52 8.34
N MET A 188 4.32 -6.73 7.81
CA MET A 188 4.71 -7.94 8.53
C MET A 188 6.09 -8.44 8.13
N THR A 189 6.59 -8.07 6.95
CA THR A 189 7.90 -8.42 6.44
C THR A 189 8.97 -7.48 6.98
N LYS A 190 10.17 -7.99 7.17
CA LYS A 190 11.35 -7.20 7.53
C LYS A 190 11.76 -6.32 6.35
N THR A 191 11.95 -5.03 6.59
CA THR A 191 12.36 -4.08 5.54
C THR A 191 13.82 -4.27 5.11
N TYR A 192 14.68 -4.74 6.02
CA TYR A 192 16.10 -5.02 5.78
C TYR A 192 16.47 -6.43 6.20
N GLN A 193 17.36 -7.05 5.43
CA GLN A 193 17.84 -8.41 5.75
C GLN A 193 18.67 -8.44 7.05
N HIS A 194 19.32 -7.35 7.40
CA HIS A 194 20.26 -7.28 8.54
C HIS A 194 19.64 -6.72 9.84
N ASN A 195 18.44 -6.14 9.81
CA ASN A 195 17.76 -5.64 11.01
C ASN A 195 16.37 -6.27 11.14
N PRO A 196 16.13 -7.19 12.11
CA PRO A 196 14.88 -7.96 12.21
C PRO A 196 13.66 -7.15 12.63
N ASP A 197 13.82 -5.96 13.20
CA ASP A 197 12.73 -5.20 13.80
C ASP A 197 12.17 -4.08 12.89
N THR A 198 12.78 -3.85 11.73
CA THR A 198 12.34 -2.82 10.80
C THR A 198 11.20 -3.32 9.93
N LYS A 199 9.99 -2.86 10.23
CA LYS A 199 8.78 -3.14 9.45
C LYS A 199 8.14 -1.83 9.02
N PHE A 200 7.53 -1.81 7.84
CA PHE A 200 6.81 -0.62 7.37
C PHE A 200 5.59 -0.33 8.23
N ARG A 201 5.38 0.96 8.45
CA ARG A 201 4.19 1.57 9.05
C ARG A 201 3.77 2.69 8.14
N THR A 202 2.59 2.58 7.55
CA THR A 202 2.16 3.51 6.50
C THR A 202 0.80 4.09 6.85
N PHE A 203 0.76 5.40 7.03
CA PHE A 203 -0.51 6.14 6.98
C PHE A 203 -0.88 6.35 5.51
N VAL A 204 -2.17 6.19 5.21
CA VAL A 204 -2.69 6.30 3.84
C VAL A 204 -3.88 7.24 3.82
N ALA A 205 -3.88 8.17 2.87
CA ALA A 205 -5.05 8.98 2.53
C ALA A 205 -5.34 8.81 1.04
N SER A 206 -6.56 8.42 0.69
CA SER A 206 -6.91 8.07 -0.68
C SER A 206 -8.21 8.69 -1.15
N LEU A 207 -8.26 8.98 -2.44
CA LEU A 207 -9.42 9.36 -3.21
C LEU A 207 -9.66 8.32 -4.29
N THR A 208 -10.87 7.77 -4.36
CA THR A 208 -11.26 6.81 -5.40
C THR A 208 -12.49 7.31 -6.13
N TYR A 209 -12.47 7.21 -7.45
CA TYR A 209 -13.65 7.45 -8.29
C TYR A 209 -14.07 6.14 -8.95
N TYR A 210 -15.31 5.72 -8.71
CA TYR A 210 -15.94 4.55 -9.32
C TYR A 210 -16.82 4.95 -10.51
N PHE A 211 -16.73 4.16 -11.57
CA PHE A 211 -17.50 4.31 -12.79
C PHE A 211 -18.87 3.62 -12.70
#